data_9bbd9a1b3aa922d69a1f54d1b77a7bd5
#
_entry.id   9bbd9a1b3aa922d69a1f54d1b77a7bd5
#
_cell.length_a   1.000
_cell.length_b   1.000
_cell.length_c   1.000
_cell.angle_alpha   90.00
_cell.angle_beta   90.00
_cell.angle_gamma   90.00
#
_symmetry.space_group_name_H-M   'P 1'
#
loop_
_entity.id
_entity.type
_entity.pdbx_description
1 polymer ?
#
loop_
_entity_poly.entity_id
_entity_poly.type
_entity_poly.pdbx_seq_one_letter_code
_entity_poly.pdbx_strand_id
1 'polypeptide(L)'
;IMESLTGIMIAFLIFFSAKLIMRGELEVNNFFSFLAAMMLAYQPVRSLATLNIAINQGLAGARRILPLIDYKNEINENDSDVNIVITNAEVKFKNITFKYNSTESEVLKNVNIDILGGKMTSLVGHSGAGKSTILNLIPRFYDCNEGDITIDNQSIYSSKIQSLRKNISLVSQDTTLFDDTVRNNIAYAISDATQEQIEEAAKYSFANEFIEKLPNKYDTLIGENGIRLSGGEKQRLSIARAILKKSQIILLDEATSSLDAETESKIQSAINFLTKNRTTLVIAHRLSTILNSDKIYVIEAGKVVGEG
;
A
#
# COMPACT_ATOMS: atom_id res chain seq x y z
N ILE A 1 27.54 -20.82 33.94
CA ILE A 1 27.74 -22.28 33.90
C ILE A 1 29.12 -22.60 33.32
N MET A 2 29.49 -22.12 32.11
CA MET A 2 30.81 -22.40 31.50
C MET A 2 31.98 -21.93 32.34
N GLU A 3 31.94 -20.72 32.90
CA GLU A 3 33.01 -20.18 33.76
C GLU A 3 33.19 -20.99 35.06
N SER A 4 32.08 -21.42 35.68
CA SER A 4 32.12 -22.24 36.89
C SER A 4 32.69 -23.62 36.60
N LEU A 5 32.33 -24.24 35.47
CA LEU A 5 32.83 -25.55 35.05
C LEU A 5 34.32 -25.50 34.73
N THR A 6 34.78 -24.44 34.07
CA THR A 6 36.19 -24.19 33.78
C THR A 6 37.00 -23.97 35.06
N GLY A 7 36.47 -23.23 36.02
CA GLY A 7 37.10 -23.04 37.32
C GLY A 7 37.29 -24.34 38.09
N ILE A 8 36.27 -25.21 38.11
CA ILE A 8 36.35 -26.54 38.75
C ILE A 8 37.39 -27.42 38.03
N MET A 9 37.41 -27.40 36.70
CA MET A 9 38.39 -28.16 35.90
C MET A 9 39.81 -27.71 36.18
N ILE A 10 40.08 -26.41 36.25
CA ILE A 10 41.40 -25.85 36.58
C ILE A 10 41.84 -26.27 37.99
N ALA A 11 40.95 -26.15 38.99
CA ALA A 11 41.23 -26.56 40.36
C ALA A 11 41.59 -28.04 40.45
N PHE A 12 40.85 -28.91 39.75
CA PHE A 12 41.15 -30.35 39.69
C PHE A 12 42.48 -30.62 39.02
N LEU A 13 42.80 -29.95 37.90
CA LEU A 13 44.12 -30.11 37.24
C LEU A 13 45.27 -29.66 38.10
N ILE A 14 45.17 -28.56 38.84
CA ILE A 14 46.19 -28.09 39.76
C ILE A 14 46.40 -29.11 40.86
N PHE A 15 45.33 -29.60 41.48
CA PHE A 15 45.40 -30.59 42.53
C PHE A 15 46.04 -31.90 42.07
N PHE A 16 45.65 -32.42 40.92
CA PHE A 16 46.16 -33.65 40.35
C PHE A 16 47.64 -33.54 39.93
N SER A 17 48.02 -32.43 39.31
CA SER A 17 49.36 -32.13 38.87
C SER A 17 50.34 -31.98 40.09
N ALA A 18 49.87 -31.32 41.15
CA ALA A 18 50.66 -31.21 42.37
C ALA A 18 51.02 -32.63 42.98
N LYS A 19 50.06 -33.56 42.92
CA LYS A 19 50.24 -34.93 43.35
C LYS A 19 51.23 -35.69 42.48
N LEU A 20 51.23 -35.47 41.16
CA LEU A 20 52.19 -36.08 40.23
C LEU A 20 53.58 -35.49 40.39
N ILE A 21 53.74 -34.21 40.66
CA ILE A 21 55.00 -33.52 40.94
C ILE A 21 55.63 -34.08 42.25
N MET A 22 54.80 -34.23 43.29
CA MET A 22 55.26 -34.79 44.56
C MET A 22 55.75 -36.26 44.44
N ARG A 23 55.27 -37.01 43.45
CA ARG A 23 55.73 -38.39 43.13
C ARG A 23 56.92 -38.42 42.19
N GLY A 24 57.38 -37.27 41.69
CA GLY A 24 58.48 -37.21 40.72
C GLY A 24 58.16 -37.68 39.34
N GLU A 25 56.84 -37.82 39.03
CA GLU A 25 56.34 -38.29 37.74
C GLU A 25 56.12 -37.14 36.75
N LEU A 26 56.07 -35.83 37.20
CA LEU A 26 55.88 -34.66 36.40
C LEU A 26 56.89 -33.57 36.86
N GLU A 27 57.58 -32.97 35.88
CA GLU A 27 58.40 -31.78 36.11
C GLU A 27 57.57 -30.52 36.23
N VAL A 28 57.93 -29.62 37.15
CA VAL A 28 57.22 -28.33 37.37
C VAL A 28 57.19 -27.51 36.14
N ASN A 29 58.21 -27.51 35.30
CA ASN A 29 58.31 -26.75 34.07
C ASN A 29 57.25 -27.18 33.02
N ASN A 30 57.03 -28.49 32.88
CA ASN A 30 56.03 -29.07 31.98
C ASN A 30 54.62 -28.75 32.44
N PHE A 31 54.37 -28.66 33.75
CA PHE A 31 53.08 -28.23 34.29
C PHE A 31 52.77 -26.79 33.93
N PHE A 32 53.68 -25.83 34.09
CA PHE A 32 53.45 -24.45 33.73
C PHE A 32 53.29 -24.28 32.22
N SER A 33 54.05 -25.03 31.41
CA SER A 33 53.87 -25.01 29.94
C SER A 33 52.49 -25.51 29.51
N PHE A 34 51.97 -26.57 30.12
CA PHE A 34 50.64 -27.10 29.90
C PHE A 34 49.55 -26.09 30.32
N LEU A 35 49.69 -25.47 31.50
CA LEU A 35 48.76 -24.48 32.00
C LEU A 35 48.68 -23.26 31.07
N ALA A 36 49.81 -22.77 30.58
CA ALA A 36 49.87 -21.68 29.61
C ALA A 36 49.20 -22.05 28.28
N ALA A 37 49.46 -23.25 27.76
CA ALA A 37 48.82 -23.75 26.54
C ALA A 37 47.29 -23.86 26.71
N MET A 38 46.83 -24.35 27.86
CA MET A 38 45.40 -24.45 28.18
C MET A 38 44.73 -23.06 28.26
N MET A 39 45.40 -22.09 28.90
CA MET A 39 44.90 -20.71 28.96
C MET A 39 44.82 -20.07 27.57
N LEU A 40 45.80 -20.31 26.70
CA LEU A 40 45.79 -19.84 25.32
C LEU A 40 44.68 -20.50 24.47
N ALA A 41 44.39 -21.78 24.70
CA ALA A 41 43.33 -22.51 24.01
C ALA A 41 41.90 -22.10 24.46
N TYR A 42 41.75 -21.54 25.66
CA TYR A 42 40.45 -21.15 26.21
C TYR A 42 39.77 -20.06 25.38
N GLN A 43 40.50 -19.05 24.91
CA GLN A 43 39.99 -17.94 24.12
C GLN A 43 39.31 -18.40 22.79
N PRO A 44 39.98 -19.21 21.93
CA PRO A 44 39.38 -19.72 20.73
C PRO A 44 38.11 -20.57 20.98
N VAL A 45 38.11 -21.41 22.02
CA VAL A 45 36.95 -22.23 22.38
C VAL A 45 35.75 -21.36 22.77
N ARG A 46 35.99 -20.32 23.58
CA ARG A 46 34.96 -19.34 23.96
C ARG A 46 34.42 -18.59 22.71
N SER A 47 35.31 -18.21 21.79
CA SER A 47 34.93 -17.53 20.56
C SER A 47 34.06 -18.41 19.66
N LEU A 48 34.32 -19.70 19.55
CA LEU A 48 33.49 -20.65 18.81
C LEU A 48 32.08 -20.77 19.42
N ALA A 49 31.96 -20.77 20.73
CA ALA A 49 30.64 -20.81 21.39
C ALA A 49 29.82 -19.52 21.10
N THR A 50 30.46 -18.35 21.12
CA THR A 50 29.79 -17.07 20.80
C THR A 50 29.48 -16.92 19.31
N LEU A 51 30.30 -17.52 18.44
CA LEU A 51 30.08 -17.53 16.98
C LEU A 51 28.73 -18.19 16.62
N ASN A 52 28.38 -19.29 17.25
CA ASN A 52 27.11 -19.97 17.02
C ASN A 52 25.91 -19.04 17.35
N ILE A 53 25.99 -18.28 18.43
CA ILE A 53 24.94 -17.30 18.79
C ILE A 53 24.84 -16.21 17.73
N ALA A 54 25.98 -15.67 17.30
CA ALA A 54 26.00 -14.61 16.27
C ALA A 54 25.47 -15.10 14.91
N ILE A 55 25.83 -16.32 14.50
CA ILE A 55 25.29 -16.96 13.29
C ILE A 55 23.78 -17.12 13.37
N ASN A 56 23.25 -17.64 14.48
CA ASN A 56 21.81 -17.84 14.64
C ASN A 56 21.04 -16.51 14.66
N GLN A 57 21.60 -15.45 15.26
CA GLN A 57 21.02 -14.10 15.20
C GLN A 57 21.01 -13.55 13.77
N GLY A 58 22.13 -13.70 13.04
CA GLY A 58 22.23 -13.32 11.63
C GLY A 58 21.23 -14.06 10.74
N LEU A 59 21.12 -15.39 10.93
CA LEU A 59 20.14 -16.21 10.19
C LEU A 59 18.70 -15.84 10.52
N ALA A 60 18.39 -15.48 11.76
CA ALA A 60 17.05 -15.02 12.13
C ALA A 60 16.69 -13.70 11.44
N GLY A 61 17.64 -12.78 11.30
CA GLY A 61 17.48 -11.56 10.49
C GLY A 61 17.30 -11.86 9.00
N ALA A 62 18.18 -12.70 8.44
CA ALA A 62 18.13 -13.09 7.04
C ALA A 62 16.80 -13.77 6.67
N ARG A 63 16.28 -14.68 7.49
CA ARG A 63 14.99 -15.35 7.29
C ARG A 63 13.79 -14.39 7.20
N ARG A 64 13.90 -13.18 7.76
CA ARG A 64 12.84 -12.15 7.65
C ARG A 64 13.01 -11.27 6.43
N ILE A 65 14.25 -11.01 6.02
CA ILE A 65 14.55 -10.07 4.92
C ILE A 65 14.52 -10.77 3.56
N LEU A 66 15.11 -11.98 3.46
CA LEU A 66 15.20 -12.70 2.17
C LEU A 66 13.83 -12.91 1.50
N PRO A 67 12.76 -13.33 2.18
CA PRO A 67 11.45 -13.47 1.55
C PRO A 67 10.89 -12.15 0.99
N LEU A 68 11.28 -10.99 1.57
CA LEU A 68 10.87 -9.69 1.05
C LEU A 68 11.65 -9.31 -0.21
N ILE A 69 12.94 -9.67 -0.27
CA ILE A 69 13.79 -9.43 -1.46
C ILE A 69 13.36 -10.35 -2.61
N ASP A 70 13.07 -11.62 -2.30
CA ASP A 70 12.67 -12.63 -3.28
C ASP A 70 11.18 -12.52 -3.68
N TYR A 71 10.44 -11.59 -3.04
CA TYR A 71 9.02 -11.39 -3.35
C TYR A 71 8.85 -10.92 -4.79
N LYS A 72 8.19 -11.73 -5.59
CA LYS A 72 7.86 -11.38 -6.97
C LYS A 72 6.60 -10.54 -7.00
N ASN A 73 6.68 -9.39 -7.66
CA ASN A 73 5.50 -8.60 -7.93
C ASN A 73 4.52 -9.42 -8.77
N GLU A 74 3.27 -9.51 -8.34
CA GLU A 74 2.22 -10.20 -9.10
C GLU A 74 1.91 -9.47 -10.40
N ILE A 75 2.05 -8.14 -10.39
CA ILE A 75 1.80 -7.28 -11.55
C ILE A 75 3.16 -6.87 -12.14
N ASN A 76 3.42 -7.33 -13.34
CA ASN A 76 4.66 -7.04 -14.05
C ASN A 76 4.38 -6.24 -15.33
N GLU A 77 5.28 -5.33 -15.67
CA GLU A 77 5.34 -4.69 -16.97
C GLU A 77 6.27 -5.50 -17.90
N ASN A 78 5.90 -5.60 -19.17
CA ASN A 78 6.74 -6.16 -20.20
C ASN A 78 7.53 -5.05 -20.89
N ASP A 79 8.70 -5.38 -21.44
CA ASP A 79 9.51 -4.40 -22.20
C ASP A 79 8.77 -3.84 -23.43
N SER A 80 7.80 -4.58 -23.94
CA SER A 80 6.94 -4.21 -25.07
C SER A 80 5.76 -3.31 -24.71
N ASP A 81 5.50 -3.07 -23.41
CA ASP A 81 4.35 -2.28 -22.97
C ASP A 81 4.50 -0.81 -23.40
N VAL A 82 3.41 -0.25 -23.92
CA VAL A 82 3.38 1.09 -24.47
C VAL A 82 2.66 2.07 -23.55
N ASN A 83 2.91 3.37 -23.74
CA ASN A 83 2.14 4.39 -23.05
C ASN A 83 0.71 4.40 -23.57
N ILE A 84 -0.26 4.39 -22.65
CA ILE A 84 -1.68 4.51 -23.03
C ILE A 84 -1.98 5.92 -23.52
N VAL A 85 -2.69 6.01 -24.63
CA VAL A 85 -3.14 7.28 -25.20
C VAL A 85 -4.65 7.39 -25.01
N ILE A 86 -5.08 8.37 -24.23
CA ILE A 86 -6.49 8.59 -23.94
C ILE A 86 -7.05 9.67 -24.86
N THR A 87 -8.12 9.33 -25.57
CA THR A 87 -8.85 10.24 -26.48
C THR A 87 -10.24 10.57 -25.97
N ASN A 88 -11.04 9.55 -25.72
CA ASN A 88 -12.41 9.66 -25.20
C ASN A 88 -12.52 9.20 -23.74
N ALA A 89 -11.51 8.52 -23.23
CA ALA A 89 -11.49 7.88 -21.91
C ALA A 89 -12.64 6.86 -21.71
N GLU A 90 -13.07 6.16 -22.75
CA GLU A 90 -14.04 5.09 -22.67
C GLU A 90 -13.39 3.85 -22.05
N VAL A 91 -14.01 3.26 -21.01
CA VAL A 91 -13.48 2.06 -20.36
C VAL A 91 -14.43 0.88 -20.59
N LYS A 92 -13.91 -0.26 -21.07
CA LYS A 92 -14.70 -1.45 -21.34
C LYS A 92 -14.16 -2.66 -20.61
N PHE A 93 -15.05 -3.37 -19.93
CA PHE A 93 -14.83 -4.69 -19.36
C PHE A 93 -15.41 -5.73 -20.32
N LYS A 94 -14.59 -6.70 -20.73
CA LYS A 94 -15.00 -7.77 -21.67
C LYS A 94 -14.79 -9.12 -21.03
N ASN A 95 -15.89 -9.79 -20.63
CA ASN A 95 -15.91 -11.14 -20.06
C ASN A 95 -14.99 -11.29 -18.85
N ILE A 96 -14.97 -10.31 -17.93
CA ILE A 96 -14.06 -10.31 -16.80
C ILE A 96 -14.48 -11.33 -15.76
N THR A 97 -13.58 -12.28 -15.50
CA THR A 97 -13.64 -13.20 -14.36
C THR A 97 -12.46 -12.90 -13.44
N PHE A 98 -12.72 -12.72 -12.15
CA PHE A 98 -11.69 -12.38 -11.18
C PHE A 98 -11.88 -13.07 -9.84
N LYS A 99 -10.75 -13.51 -9.27
CA LYS A 99 -10.63 -14.13 -7.95
C LYS A 99 -9.38 -13.57 -7.26
N TYR A 100 -9.50 -13.19 -5.98
CA TYR A 100 -8.32 -12.85 -5.17
C TYR A 100 -7.53 -14.11 -4.82
N ASN A 101 -6.20 -13.99 -4.72
CA ASN A 101 -5.33 -15.11 -4.32
C ASN A 101 -5.67 -15.67 -2.92
N SER A 102 -6.25 -14.84 -2.06
CA SER A 102 -6.69 -15.21 -0.71
C SER A 102 -8.05 -15.92 -0.63
N THR A 103 -8.79 -16.00 -1.74
CA THR A 103 -10.14 -16.58 -1.78
C THR A 103 -10.21 -17.79 -2.72
N GLU A 104 -11.02 -18.81 -2.38
CA GLU A 104 -11.25 -19.94 -3.27
C GLU A 104 -12.33 -19.66 -4.32
N SER A 105 -13.21 -18.70 -4.08
CA SER A 105 -14.35 -18.38 -4.94
C SER A 105 -14.10 -17.16 -5.82
N GLU A 106 -14.66 -17.18 -7.03
CA GLU A 106 -14.68 -16.05 -7.94
C GLU A 106 -15.51 -14.90 -7.37
N VAL A 107 -14.93 -13.71 -7.35
CA VAL A 107 -15.57 -12.47 -6.91
C VAL A 107 -16.33 -11.80 -8.07
N LEU A 108 -15.78 -11.87 -9.29
CA LEU A 108 -16.44 -11.43 -10.52
C LEU A 108 -16.56 -12.61 -11.50
N LYS A 109 -17.72 -12.70 -12.18
CA LYS A 109 -18.08 -13.83 -13.02
C LYS A 109 -18.62 -13.33 -14.36
N ASN A 110 -17.77 -13.35 -15.38
CA ASN A 110 -18.11 -12.94 -16.74
C ASN A 110 -18.75 -11.54 -16.81
N VAL A 111 -18.12 -10.56 -16.18
CA VAL A 111 -18.62 -9.19 -16.08
C VAL A 111 -18.33 -8.45 -17.38
N ASN A 112 -19.39 -7.81 -17.95
CA ASN A 112 -19.31 -6.92 -19.10
C ASN A 112 -19.87 -5.59 -18.71
N ILE A 113 -19.08 -4.49 -18.85
CA ILE A 113 -19.44 -3.14 -18.47
C ILE A 113 -18.83 -2.17 -19.49
N ASP A 114 -19.63 -1.22 -19.98
CA ASP A 114 -19.20 -0.12 -20.81
C ASP A 114 -19.37 1.20 -20.06
N ILE A 115 -18.25 1.84 -19.71
CA ILE A 115 -18.19 3.15 -19.05
C ILE A 115 -17.93 4.18 -20.14
N LEU A 116 -18.96 4.98 -20.43
CA LEU A 116 -18.94 5.94 -21.54
C LEU A 116 -17.97 7.10 -21.26
N GLY A 117 -17.21 7.49 -22.26
CA GLY A 117 -16.26 8.60 -22.15
C GLY A 117 -16.94 9.93 -21.81
N GLY A 118 -16.34 10.67 -20.85
CA GLY A 118 -16.85 11.95 -20.38
C GLY A 118 -18.20 11.90 -19.64
N LYS A 119 -18.69 10.69 -19.30
CA LYS A 119 -19.98 10.42 -18.67
C LYS A 119 -19.80 9.80 -17.28
N MET A 120 -20.88 9.85 -16.48
CA MET A 120 -20.92 9.23 -15.16
C MET A 120 -21.64 7.89 -15.22
N THR A 121 -20.96 6.83 -14.79
CA THR A 121 -21.53 5.49 -14.65
C THR A 121 -21.58 5.10 -13.18
N SER A 122 -22.73 4.65 -12.68
CA SER A 122 -22.91 4.19 -11.31
C SER A 122 -22.95 2.67 -11.22
N LEU A 123 -22.25 2.13 -10.21
CA LEU A 123 -22.38 0.74 -9.77
C LEU A 123 -23.27 0.69 -8.53
N VAL A 124 -24.34 -0.11 -8.59
CA VAL A 124 -25.29 -0.31 -7.49
C VAL A 124 -25.36 -1.80 -7.14
N GLY A 125 -25.59 -2.12 -5.87
CA GLY A 125 -25.72 -3.50 -5.41
C GLY A 125 -25.38 -3.63 -3.92
N HIS A 126 -25.65 -4.81 -3.35
CA HIS A 126 -25.37 -5.08 -1.94
C HIS A 126 -23.88 -5.02 -1.60
N SER A 127 -23.56 -4.87 -0.31
CA SER A 127 -22.18 -5.00 0.16
C SER A 127 -21.63 -6.39 -0.20
N GLY A 128 -20.37 -6.47 -0.64
CA GLY A 128 -19.76 -7.72 -1.08
C GLY A 128 -20.15 -8.18 -2.50
N ALA A 129 -20.96 -7.43 -3.26
CA ALA A 129 -21.35 -7.81 -4.62
C ALA A 129 -20.21 -7.74 -5.66
N GLY A 130 -19.04 -7.18 -5.32
CA GLY A 130 -17.89 -7.05 -6.24
C GLY A 130 -17.66 -5.64 -6.80
N LYS A 131 -18.39 -4.63 -6.34
CA LYS A 131 -18.28 -3.25 -6.86
C LYS A 131 -16.89 -2.63 -6.69
N SER A 132 -16.32 -2.67 -5.47
CA SER A 132 -14.98 -2.14 -5.21
C SER A 132 -13.89 -2.95 -5.94
N THR A 133 -14.14 -4.23 -6.22
CA THR A 133 -13.26 -5.05 -7.06
C THR A 133 -13.23 -4.54 -8.50
N ILE A 134 -14.39 -4.22 -9.10
CA ILE A 134 -14.47 -3.62 -10.44
C ILE A 134 -13.66 -2.31 -10.47
N LEU A 135 -13.82 -1.48 -9.44
CA LEU A 135 -13.12 -0.20 -9.33
C LEU A 135 -11.59 -0.40 -9.25
N ASN A 136 -11.11 -1.40 -8.51
CA ASN A 136 -9.70 -1.68 -8.30
C ASN A 136 -8.99 -2.34 -9.50
N LEU A 137 -9.75 -2.96 -10.40
CA LEU A 137 -9.18 -3.54 -11.62
C LEU A 137 -8.79 -2.49 -12.66
N ILE A 138 -9.48 -1.33 -12.73
CA ILE A 138 -9.19 -0.27 -13.71
C ILE A 138 -7.77 0.31 -13.56
N PRO A 139 -7.28 0.67 -12.34
CA PRO A 139 -5.90 1.14 -12.16
C PRO A 139 -4.88 -0.01 -12.14
N ARG A 140 -5.31 -1.23 -12.48
CA ARG A 140 -4.51 -2.44 -12.48
C ARG A 140 -3.81 -2.64 -11.12
N PHE A 141 -4.63 -2.65 -10.02
CA PHE A 141 -4.14 -3.09 -8.71
C PHE A 141 -4.09 -4.61 -8.63
N TYR A 142 -4.85 -5.27 -9.50
CA TYR A 142 -4.88 -6.71 -9.71
C TYR A 142 -5.05 -6.97 -11.21
N ASP A 143 -4.51 -8.08 -11.70
CA ASP A 143 -4.77 -8.58 -13.03
C ASP A 143 -5.96 -9.56 -12.99
N CYS A 144 -6.86 -9.51 -13.97
CA CYS A 144 -7.99 -10.45 -14.04
C CYS A 144 -7.52 -11.85 -14.41
N ASN A 145 -8.29 -12.87 -14.02
CA ASN A 145 -8.01 -14.25 -14.38
C ASN A 145 -8.39 -14.55 -15.84
N GLU A 146 -9.50 -13.95 -16.29
CA GLU A 146 -10.01 -14.07 -17.65
C GLU A 146 -10.62 -12.76 -18.12
N GLY A 147 -10.62 -12.55 -19.44
CA GLY A 147 -11.18 -11.36 -20.08
C GLY A 147 -10.15 -10.26 -20.32
N ASP A 148 -10.61 -9.08 -20.72
CA ASP A 148 -9.77 -7.91 -20.99
C ASP A 148 -10.47 -6.61 -20.55
N ILE A 149 -9.69 -5.69 -20.02
CA ILE A 149 -10.13 -4.31 -19.72
C ILE A 149 -9.40 -3.38 -20.67
N THR A 150 -10.18 -2.59 -21.41
CA THR A 150 -9.62 -1.66 -22.37
C THR A 150 -10.01 -0.22 -22.06
N ILE A 151 -9.10 0.72 -22.37
CA ILE A 151 -9.36 2.16 -22.38
C ILE A 151 -9.15 2.63 -23.81
N ASP A 152 -10.18 3.20 -24.44
CA ASP A 152 -10.16 3.62 -25.86
C ASP A 152 -9.63 2.49 -26.77
N ASN A 153 -10.11 1.25 -26.55
CA ASN A 153 -9.72 0.02 -27.23
C ASN A 153 -8.25 -0.43 -27.03
N GLN A 154 -7.51 0.19 -26.12
CA GLN A 154 -6.16 -0.23 -25.73
C GLN A 154 -6.25 -1.06 -24.44
N SER A 155 -5.70 -2.30 -24.43
CA SER A 155 -5.69 -3.14 -23.24
C SER A 155 -4.82 -2.54 -22.13
N ILE A 156 -5.32 -2.52 -20.91
CA ILE A 156 -4.55 -2.06 -19.74
C ILE A 156 -3.39 -3.00 -19.42
N TYR A 157 -3.46 -4.28 -19.85
CA TYR A 157 -2.45 -5.29 -19.57
C TYR A 157 -1.23 -5.21 -20.48
N SER A 158 -1.34 -4.51 -21.60
CA SER A 158 -0.22 -4.19 -22.52
C SER A 158 0.22 -2.73 -22.40
N SER A 159 -0.22 -2.03 -21.35
CA SER A 159 0.09 -0.63 -21.11
C SER A 159 1.00 -0.46 -19.91
N LYS A 160 1.95 0.52 -20.00
CA LYS A 160 2.79 0.89 -18.86
C LYS A 160 1.95 1.37 -17.70
N ILE A 161 2.12 0.79 -16.54
CA ILE A 161 1.34 1.05 -15.33
C ILE A 161 1.41 2.53 -14.92
N GLN A 162 2.58 3.14 -15.04
CA GLN A 162 2.76 4.56 -14.75
C GLN A 162 1.91 5.44 -15.67
N SER A 163 1.89 5.13 -16.97
CA SER A 163 1.09 5.85 -17.97
C SER A 163 -0.40 5.66 -17.71
N LEU A 164 -0.85 4.44 -17.40
CA LEU A 164 -2.22 4.13 -17.03
C LEU A 164 -2.66 4.92 -15.79
N ARG A 165 -1.93 4.78 -14.69
CA ARG A 165 -2.29 5.39 -13.40
C ARG A 165 -2.17 6.92 -13.41
N LYS A 166 -1.36 7.51 -14.27
CA LYS A 166 -1.31 8.96 -14.47
C LYS A 166 -2.67 9.54 -14.89
N ASN A 167 -3.43 8.79 -15.68
CA ASN A 167 -4.72 9.21 -16.25
C ASN A 167 -5.93 8.84 -15.38
N ILE A 168 -5.72 8.20 -14.23
CA ILE A 168 -6.78 7.73 -13.33
C ILE A 168 -6.60 8.38 -11.96
N SER A 169 -7.67 8.94 -11.40
CA SER A 169 -7.74 9.35 -9.98
C SER A 169 -8.75 8.49 -9.24
N LEU A 170 -8.34 8.00 -8.08
CA LEU A 170 -9.20 7.26 -7.16
C LEU A 170 -9.46 8.09 -5.91
N VAL A 171 -10.72 8.31 -5.59
CA VAL A 171 -11.18 8.86 -4.31
C VAL A 171 -11.87 7.72 -3.57
N SER A 172 -11.17 7.14 -2.61
CA SER A 172 -11.65 6.01 -1.81
C SER A 172 -12.45 6.48 -0.59
N GLN A 173 -13.27 5.58 -0.05
CA GLN A 173 -14.00 5.78 1.19
C GLN A 173 -13.03 6.03 2.35
N ASP A 174 -12.03 5.17 2.49
CA ASP A 174 -10.96 5.33 3.48
C ASP A 174 -9.83 6.17 2.88
N THR A 175 -9.79 7.43 3.28
CA THR A 175 -8.76 8.37 2.80
C THR A 175 -7.44 8.14 3.53
N THR A 176 -6.43 7.66 2.82
CA THR A 176 -5.06 7.58 3.33
C THR A 176 -4.34 8.92 3.18
N LEU A 177 -3.86 9.45 4.31
CA LEU A 177 -3.04 10.66 4.38
C LEU A 177 -1.67 10.34 4.97
N PHE A 178 -0.64 11.01 4.46
CA PHE A 178 0.73 10.82 4.93
C PHE A 178 1.03 11.73 6.12
N ASP A 179 1.92 11.28 7.00
CA ASP A 179 2.44 12.12 8.09
C ASP A 179 3.36 13.21 7.53
N ASP A 180 2.73 14.22 6.98
CA ASP A 180 3.37 15.34 6.30
C ASP A 180 2.46 16.58 6.38
N THR A 181 2.86 17.68 5.75
CA THR A 181 2.07 18.90 5.68
C THR A 181 0.81 18.72 4.84
N VAL A 182 -0.17 19.61 5.03
CA VAL A 182 -1.36 19.71 4.18
C VAL A 182 -0.94 19.91 2.71
N ARG A 183 0.02 20.82 2.45
CA ARG A 183 0.59 21.10 1.13
C ARG A 183 1.06 19.84 0.44
N ASN A 184 1.96 19.08 1.08
CA ASN A 184 2.55 17.87 0.52
C ASN A 184 1.50 16.77 0.32
N ASN A 185 0.52 16.70 1.20
CA ASN A 185 -0.61 15.79 1.04
C ASN A 185 -1.47 16.12 -0.19
N ILE A 186 -1.72 17.38 -0.51
CA ILE A 186 -2.45 17.77 -1.73
C ILE A 186 -1.56 17.53 -2.96
N ALA A 187 -0.29 17.93 -2.91
CA ALA A 187 0.67 17.84 -4.01
C ALA A 187 1.17 16.40 -4.28
N TYR A 188 0.80 15.41 -3.46
CA TYR A 188 1.33 14.04 -3.54
C TYR A 188 1.31 13.43 -4.95
N ALA A 189 0.30 13.75 -5.76
CA ALA A 189 0.19 13.23 -7.12
C ALA A 189 1.05 13.98 -8.14
N ILE A 190 1.51 15.20 -7.82
CA ILE A 190 2.29 16.09 -8.70
C ILE A 190 3.32 16.80 -7.83
N SER A 191 4.55 16.28 -7.81
CA SER A 191 5.64 16.75 -6.95
C SER A 191 6.10 18.20 -7.23
N ASP A 192 5.90 18.67 -8.45
CA ASP A 192 6.28 19.98 -8.96
C ASP A 192 5.09 20.96 -9.06
N ALA A 193 3.97 20.66 -8.37
CA ALA A 193 2.82 21.55 -8.33
C ALA A 193 3.16 22.90 -7.69
N THR A 194 2.76 23.99 -8.34
CA THR A 194 2.97 25.33 -7.79
C THR A 194 2.00 25.62 -6.62
N GLN A 195 2.34 26.61 -5.79
CA GLN A 195 1.49 27.01 -4.69
C GLN A 195 0.09 27.40 -5.16
N GLU A 196 -0.02 28.13 -6.25
CA GLU A 196 -1.29 28.59 -6.82
C GLU A 196 -2.17 27.40 -7.26
N GLN A 197 -1.56 26.35 -7.84
CA GLN A 197 -2.28 25.14 -8.23
C GLN A 197 -2.81 24.36 -7.03
N ILE A 198 -2.04 24.30 -5.94
CA ILE A 198 -2.43 23.66 -4.69
C ILE A 198 -3.59 24.42 -4.03
N GLU A 199 -3.52 25.75 -3.98
CA GLU A 199 -4.56 26.61 -3.42
C GLU A 199 -5.85 26.56 -4.27
N GLU A 200 -5.72 26.53 -5.60
CA GLU A 200 -6.85 26.36 -6.50
C GLU A 200 -7.54 25.00 -6.26
N ALA A 201 -6.79 23.92 -6.18
CA ALA A 201 -7.35 22.59 -5.90
C ALA A 201 -8.02 22.54 -4.52
N ALA A 202 -7.43 23.16 -3.50
CA ALA A 202 -8.00 23.28 -2.16
C ALA A 202 -9.29 24.10 -2.17
N LYS A 203 -9.37 25.15 -2.97
CA LYS A 203 -10.58 25.99 -3.12
C LYS A 203 -11.74 25.19 -3.75
N TYR A 204 -11.50 24.49 -4.86
CA TYR A 204 -12.55 23.71 -5.53
C TYR A 204 -12.98 22.48 -4.74
N SER A 205 -12.16 21.98 -3.83
CA SER A 205 -12.53 20.91 -2.88
C SER A 205 -13.14 21.43 -1.58
N PHE A 206 -13.28 22.75 -1.39
CA PHE A 206 -13.66 23.40 -0.12
C PHE A 206 -12.72 23.07 1.05
N ALA A 207 -11.51 22.61 0.75
CA ALA A 207 -10.50 22.33 1.80
C ALA A 207 -9.90 23.63 2.36
N ASN A 208 -9.81 24.70 1.58
CA ASN A 208 -9.28 26.00 1.99
C ASN A 208 -9.98 26.54 3.25
N GLU A 209 -11.28 26.29 3.43
CA GLU A 209 -12.05 26.80 4.57
C GLU A 209 -11.54 26.32 5.93
N PHE A 210 -11.09 25.07 6.03
CA PHE A 210 -10.48 24.58 7.26
C PHE A 210 -8.97 24.79 7.29
N ILE A 211 -8.28 24.73 6.13
CA ILE A 211 -6.83 24.96 6.04
C ILE A 211 -6.47 26.34 6.59
N GLU A 212 -7.25 27.39 6.25
CA GLU A 212 -7.03 28.76 6.73
C GLU A 212 -7.18 28.90 8.26
N LYS A 213 -7.88 27.97 8.91
CA LYS A 213 -8.05 27.92 10.38
C LYS A 213 -6.94 27.15 11.09
N LEU A 214 -6.11 26.41 10.35
CA LEU A 214 -4.99 25.67 10.94
C LEU A 214 -3.85 26.61 11.34
N PRO A 215 -3.07 26.27 12.39
CA PRO A 215 -2.02 27.16 12.93
C PRO A 215 -1.00 27.63 11.89
N ASN A 216 -0.55 26.70 11.02
CA ASN A 216 0.44 26.97 9.97
C ASN A 216 -0.17 26.81 8.57
N LYS A 217 -1.51 26.91 8.44
CA LYS A 217 -2.24 26.77 7.17
C LYS A 217 -1.76 25.55 6.38
N TYR A 218 -1.31 25.74 5.12
CA TYR A 218 -0.83 24.67 4.23
C TYR A 218 0.42 23.95 4.77
N ASP A 219 1.20 24.57 5.63
CA ASP A 219 2.41 23.97 6.21
C ASP A 219 2.16 23.28 7.56
N THR A 220 0.89 23.11 7.93
CA THR A 220 0.49 22.36 9.13
C THR A 220 0.72 20.86 8.93
N LEU A 221 1.45 20.23 9.87
CA LEU A 221 1.61 18.77 9.93
C LEU A 221 0.31 18.13 10.42
N ILE A 222 -0.23 17.17 9.67
CA ILE A 222 -1.52 16.55 9.96
C ILE A 222 -1.42 15.22 10.72
N GLY A 223 -0.21 14.69 10.87
CA GLY A 223 0.07 13.43 11.56
C GLY A 223 -0.31 12.19 10.75
N GLU A 224 0.07 11.03 11.28
CA GLU A 224 -0.18 9.75 10.63
C GLU A 224 -1.69 9.57 10.31
N ASN A 225 -1.99 9.21 9.06
CA ASN A 225 -3.36 9.11 8.53
C ASN A 225 -4.25 10.34 8.82
N GLY A 226 -3.64 11.52 8.99
CA GLY A 226 -4.39 12.74 9.26
C GLY A 226 -5.19 12.69 10.57
N ILE A 227 -4.63 12.11 11.64
CA ILE A 227 -5.31 11.93 12.94
C ILE A 227 -5.88 13.24 13.52
N ARG A 228 -5.33 14.38 13.11
CA ARG A 228 -5.76 15.71 13.56
C ARG A 228 -6.92 16.29 12.76
N LEU A 229 -7.41 15.57 11.74
CA LEU A 229 -8.47 16.00 10.84
C LEU A 229 -9.73 15.16 11.02
N SER A 230 -10.88 15.79 10.88
CA SER A 230 -12.18 15.12 10.78
C SER A 230 -12.31 14.29 9.49
N GLY A 231 -13.24 13.35 9.44
CA GLY A 231 -13.48 12.54 8.23
C GLY A 231 -13.78 13.38 6.99
N GLY A 232 -14.60 14.43 7.13
CA GLY A 232 -14.93 15.34 6.04
C GLY A 232 -13.75 16.20 5.56
N GLU A 233 -12.83 16.59 6.45
CA GLU A 233 -11.60 17.31 6.09
C GLU A 233 -10.64 16.41 5.33
N LYS A 234 -10.45 15.15 5.79
CA LYS A 234 -9.65 14.15 5.07
C LYS A 234 -10.17 13.95 3.66
N GLN A 235 -11.47 13.82 3.51
CA GLN A 235 -12.11 13.58 2.23
C GLN A 235 -11.94 14.77 1.28
N ARG A 236 -12.11 16.01 1.77
CA ARG A 236 -11.85 17.21 0.96
C ARG A 236 -10.39 17.30 0.51
N LEU A 237 -9.41 16.84 1.31
CA LEU A 237 -8.01 16.72 0.87
C LEU A 237 -7.82 15.66 -0.21
N SER A 238 -8.50 14.51 -0.09
CA SER A 238 -8.47 13.47 -1.13
C SER A 238 -9.05 13.97 -2.46
N ILE A 239 -10.16 14.72 -2.40
CA ILE A 239 -10.75 15.36 -3.59
C ILE A 239 -9.81 16.44 -4.15
N ALA A 240 -9.14 17.24 -3.30
CA ALA A 240 -8.14 18.21 -3.75
C ALA A 240 -6.99 17.54 -4.53
N ARG A 241 -6.47 16.40 -4.05
CA ARG A 241 -5.49 15.59 -4.78
C ARG A 241 -6.00 15.19 -6.18
N ALA A 242 -7.24 14.72 -6.27
CA ALA A 242 -7.83 14.30 -7.53
C ALA A 242 -8.07 15.48 -8.49
N ILE A 243 -8.45 16.65 -7.96
CA ILE A 243 -8.61 17.90 -8.76
C ILE A 243 -7.24 18.34 -9.29
N LEU A 244 -6.21 18.39 -8.43
CA LEU A 244 -4.86 18.79 -8.81
C LEU A 244 -4.29 17.88 -9.91
N LYS A 245 -4.52 16.58 -9.80
CA LYS A 245 -4.01 15.57 -10.75
C LYS A 245 -4.57 15.72 -12.17
N LYS A 246 -5.75 16.31 -12.33
CA LYS A 246 -6.42 16.56 -13.62
C LYS A 246 -6.60 15.31 -14.49
N SER A 247 -6.81 14.15 -13.88
CA SER A 247 -7.00 12.86 -14.58
C SER A 247 -8.28 12.87 -15.43
N GLN A 248 -8.26 12.11 -16.53
CA GLN A 248 -9.43 11.99 -17.42
C GLN A 248 -10.45 10.96 -16.91
N ILE A 249 -10.00 9.98 -16.12
CA ILE A 249 -10.84 8.94 -15.52
C ILE A 249 -10.85 9.12 -14.01
N ILE A 250 -12.05 9.22 -13.44
CA ILE A 250 -12.29 9.39 -12.00
C ILE A 250 -13.00 8.17 -11.46
N LEU A 251 -12.45 7.59 -10.41
CA LEU A 251 -13.01 6.46 -9.68
C LEU A 251 -13.43 6.94 -8.30
N LEU A 252 -14.69 6.76 -7.92
CA LEU A 252 -15.24 7.20 -6.65
C LEU A 252 -15.82 6.00 -5.89
N ASP A 253 -15.28 5.73 -4.71
CA ASP A 253 -15.81 4.72 -3.80
C ASP A 253 -16.42 5.42 -2.58
N GLU A 254 -17.75 5.45 -2.49
CA GLU A 254 -18.57 5.97 -1.39
C GLU A 254 -18.02 7.17 -0.62
N ALA A 255 -17.89 8.28 -1.30
CA ALA A 255 -17.20 9.47 -0.77
C ALA A 255 -17.95 10.25 0.36
N THR A 256 -19.11 9.83 0.87
CA THR A 256 -19.94 10.70 1.73
C THR A 256 -20.65 10.02 2.91
N SER A 257 -20.22 8.84 3.37
CA SER A 257 -20.83 8.18 4.53
C SER A 257 -20.48 8.89 5.85
N SER A 258 -21.47 9.09 6.72
CA SER A 258 -21.31 9.55 8.12
C SER A 258 -20.89 11.01 8.32
N LEU A 259 -21.30 11.94 7.43
CA LEU A 259 -20.99 13.37 7.53
C LEU A 259 -22.23 14.19 7.90
N ASP A 260 -22.02 15.36 8.50
CA ASP A 260 -23.07 16.35 8.71
C ASP A 260 -23.54 16.96 7.36
N ALA A 261 -24.78 17.44 7.33
CA ALA A 261 -25.43 17.90 6.08
C ALA A 261 -24.67 19.04 5.38
N GLU A 262 -24.04 19.95 6.13
CA GLU A 262 -23.28 21.06 5.55
C GLU A 262 -22.01 20.56 4.86
N THR A 263 -21.22 19.73 5.55
CA THR A 263 -20.00 19.12 5.02
C THR A 263 -20.31 18.23 3.82
N GLU A 264 -21.40 17.47 3.87
CA GLU A 264 -21.88 16.66 2.77
C GLU A 264 -22.17 17.48 1.51
N SER A 265 -22.89 18.61 1.66
CA SER A 265 -23.20 19.51 0.53
C SER A 265 -21.94 20.06 -0.13
N LYS A 266 -20.92 20.43 0.65
CA LYS A 266 -19.62 20.89 0.15
C LYS A 266 -18.88 19.79 -0.61
N ILE A 267 -18.84 18.57 -0.05
CA ILE A 267 -18.20 17.42 -0.71
C ILE A 267 -18.92 17.08 -2.01
N GLN A 268 -20.26 17.10 -2.03
CA GLN A 268 -21.02 16.86 -3.26
C GLN A 268 -20.72 17.91 -4.33
N SER A 269 -20.61 19.18 -3.94
CA SER A 269 -20.23 20.26 -4.86
C SER A 269 -18.81 20.08 -5.40
N ALA A 270 -17.87 19.64 -4.57
CA ALA A 270 -16.50 19.33 -4.98
C ALA A 270 -16.45 18.12 -5.93
N ILE A 271 -17.24 17.07 -5.67
CA ILE A 271 -17.38 15.91 -6.56
C ILE A 271 -17.96 16.33 -7.90
N ASN A 272 -19.02 17.13 -7.92
CA ASN A 272 -19.63 17.63 -9.15
C ASN A 272 -18.62 18.44 -9.99
N PHE A 273 -17.76 19.23 -9.35
CA PHE A 273 -16.68 19.92 -10.04
C PHE A 273 -15.63 18.94 -10.58
N LEU A 274 -15.22 17.97 -9.77
CA LEU A 274 -14.20 16.96 -10.12
C LEU A 274 -14.64 16.11 -11.32
N THR A 275 -15.93 15.72 -11.39
CA THR A 275 -16.46 14.79 -12.40
C THR A 275 -16.90 15.46 -13.70
N LYS A 276 -17.00 16.78 -13.72
CA LYS A 276 -17.48 17.53 -14.89
C LYS A 276 -16.63 17.26 -16.13
N ASN A 277 -17.27 16.76 -17.19
CA ASN A 277 -16.65 16.41 -18.48
C ASN A 277 -15.51 15.37 -18.33
N ARG A 278 -15.58 14.47 -17.34
CA ARG A 278 -14.63 13.39 -17.14
C ARG A 278 -15.36 12.06 -17.08
N THR A 279 -14.71 11.02 -17.56
CA THR A 279 -15.22 9.66 -17.40
C THR A 279 -15.21 9.28 -15.94
N THR A 280 -16.36 9.00 -15.37
CA THR A 280 -16.49 8.73 -13.94
C THR A 280 -17.18 7.40 -13.70
N LEU A 281 -16.53 6.54 -12.89
CA LEU A 281 -17.15 5.36 -12.32
C LEU A 281 -17.36 5.60 -10.83
N VAL A 282 -18.60 5.50 -10.35
CA VAL A 282 -18.93 5.73 -8.95
C VAL A 282 -19.65 4.52 -8.36
N ILE A 283 -19.23 4.08 -7.15
CA ILE A 283 -20.01 3.17 -6.33
C ILE A 283 -21.03 4.02 -5.60
N ALA A 284 -22.31 3.86 -5.97
CA ALA A 284 -23.37 4.71 -5.47
C ALA A 284 -24.14 4.01 -4.34
N HIS A 285 -24.13 4.64 -3.18
CA HIS A 285 -24.94 4.26 -2.01
C HIS A 285 -26.09 5.26 -1.76
N ARG A 286 -26.15 6.36 -2.54
CA ARG A 286 -27.15 7.41 -2.42
C ARG A 286 -27.97 7.55 -3.69
N LEU A 287 -29.27 7.75 -3.49
CA LEU A 287 -30.20 7.92 -4.60
C LEU A 287 -29.86 9.15 -5.46
N SER A 288 -29.38 10.23 -4.84
CA SER A 288 -28.96 11.45 -5.56
C SER A 288 -27.82 11.22 -6.54
N THR A 289 -26.85 10.36 -6.19
CA THR A 289 -25.74 9.98 -7.07
C THR A 289 -26.25 9.14 -8.24
N ILE A 290 -27.15 8.19 -7.97
CA ILE A 290 -27.73 7.31 -8.98
C ILE A 290 -28.53 8.13 -10.00
N LEU A 291 -29.37 9.05 -9.55
CA LEU A 291 -30.22 9.88 -10.40
C LEU A 291 -29.43 10.84 -11.30
N ASN A 292 -28.21 11.21 -10.92
CA ASN A 292 -27.32 12.07 -11.70
C ASN A 292 -26.41 11.31 -12.66
N SER A 293 -26.51 9.98 -12.72
CA SER A 293 -25.66 9.13 -13.56
C SER A 293 -26.25 9.00 -14.97
N ASP A 294 -25.38 8.98 -15.97
CA ASP A 294 -25.74 8.73 -17.37
C ASP A 294 -26.03 7.25 -17.65
N LYS A 295 -25.40 6.35 -16.86
CA LYS A 295 -25.59 4.91 -16.94
C LYS A 295 -25.49 4.27 -15.56
N ILE A 296 -26.25 3.21 -15.33
CA ILE A 296 -26.31 2.49 -14.07
C ILE A 296 -26.13 1.01 -14.34
N TYR A 297 -25.28 0.34 -13.57
CA TYR A 297 -25.17 -1.12 -13.55
C TYR A 297 -25.53 -1.65 -12.18
N VAL A 298 -26.38 -2.68 -12.16
CA VAL A 298 -26.75 -3.40 -10.94
C VAL A 298 -25.88 -4.64 -10.85
N ILE A 299 -25.08 -4.73 -9.76
CA ILE A 299 -24.16 -5.83 -9.52
C ILE A 299 -24.68 -6.69 -8.37
N GLU A 300 -24.80 -8.00 -8.62
CA GLU A 300 -25.21 -8.99 -7.63
C GLU A 300 -24.36 -10.25 -7.75
N ALA A 301 -23.81 -10.73 -6.64
CA ALA A 301 -22.98 -11.95 -6.55
C ALA A 301 -21.90 -12.05 -7.65
N GLY A 302 -21.25 -10.91 -7.97
CA GLY A 302 -20.18 -10.84 -8.96
C GLY A 302 -20.64 -10.81 -10.42
N LYS A 303 -21.92 -10.54 -10.68
CA LYS A 303 -22.47 -10.47 -12.04
C LYS A 303 -23.23 -9.14 -12.26
N VAL A 304 -23.27 -8.69 -13.51
CA VAL A 304 -24.18 -7.63 -13.93
C VAL A 304 -25.58 -8.26 -14.11
N VAL A 305 -26.55 -7.83 -13.31
CA VAL A 305 -27.92 -8.36 -13.33
C VAL A 305 -28.92 -7.37 -13.96
N GLY A 306 -28.51 -6.10 -14.15
CA GLY A 306 -29.33 -5.10 -14.80
C GLY A 306 -28.50 -3.88 -15.22
N GLU A 307 -28.99 -3.17 -16.24
CA GLU A 307 -28.43 -1.89 -16.69
C GLU A 307 -29.55 -0.93 -17.04
N GLY A 308 -29.32 0.38 -16.88
CA GLY A 308 -30.28 1.43 -17.16
C GLY A 308 -29.62 2.79 -17.37
#